data_f929bb8c191a13e1a6d02a6523f68ba8
#
_entry.id   f929bb8c191a13e1a6d02a6523f68ba8
#
_cell.length_a   1.000
_cell.length_b   1.000
_cell.length_c   1.000
_cell.angle_alpha   90.00
_cell.angle_beta   90.00
_cell.angle_gamma   90.00
#
_symmetry.space_group_name_H-M   'P 1'
#
loop_
_entity.id
_entity.type
_entity.pdbx_description
1 polymer ?
#
loop_
_entity_poly.entity_id
_entity_poly.type
_entity_poly.pdbx_seq_one_letter_code
_entity_poly.pdbx_strand_id
1 'polypeptide(L)'
;MAEAEKKPKRYRRKNVDIKADIAKAAESLIKKKGFASMLVTELIKKARIEPLVFYNRYDNLSDFYDEFVRQYDYWFKDILTGIEFPADSEAGYVSILKDVQKALHDKSVMLELLRWEIAEGNETTVRTAMLREMHTMPLVDAYGAKFKNIDVVALSALVIGGIYYLNLHRDRSKFSDIDLSTDQGQARIEKALGEFGHIIFHYQELDDYKRAVAEKMKAKGISDELISDCLA
;
A
#
# COMPACT_ATOMS: atom_id res chain seq x y z
N MET A 1 -49.04 -32.51 33.99
CA MET A 1 -48.66 -32.57 32.57
C MET A 1 -47.53 -31.55 32.37
N ALA A 2 -46.32 -32.02 32.23
CA ALA A 2 -45.14 -31.17 32.05
C ALA A 2 -45.02 -30.80 30.55
N GLU A 3 -45.04 -29.50 30.23
CA GLU A 3 -44.78 -29.00 28.90
C GLU A 3 -43.29 -29.26 28.56
N ALA A 4 -43.02 -30.03 27.51
CA ALA A 4 -41.66 -30.28 27.02
C ALA A 4 -41.15 -29.00 26.32
N GLU A 5 -40.15 -28.33 26.92
CA GLU A 5 -39.41 -27.23 26.30
C GLU A 5 -38.85 -27.69 24.95
N LYS A 6 -39.35 -27.09 23.86
CA LYS A 6 -38.80 -27.29 22.51
C LYS A 6 -37.41 -26.67 22.45
N LYS A 7 -36.36 -27.52 22.43
CA LYS A 7 -34.97 -27.08 22.13
C LYS A 7 -34.96 -26.26 20.83
N PRO A 8 -34.31 -25.08 20.81
CA PRO A 8 -34.26 -24.24 19.62
C PRO A 8 -33.60 -25.02 18.46
N LYS A 9 -34.25 -25.03 17.29
CA LYS A 9 -33.70 -25.63 16.06
C LYS A 9 -32.35 -25.00 15.77
N ARG A 10 -31.25 -25.77 15.84
CA ARG A 10 -29.90 -25.35 15.41
C ARG A 10 -29.97 -25.02 13.91
N TYR A 11 -29.93 -23.73 13.58
CA TYR A 11 -29.86 -23.27 12.19
C TYR A 11 -28.49 -23.69 11.61
N ARG A 12 -28.49 -24.53 10.56
CA ARG A 12 -27.27 -24.97 9.89
C ARG A 12 -26.68 -23.78 9.12
N ARG A 13 -25.53 -23.22 9.57
CA ARG A 13 -24.84 -22.14 8.87
C ARG A 13 -24.55 -22.53 7.43
N LYS A 14 -24.73 -21.60 6.49
CA LYS A 14 -24.35 -21.80 5.10
C LYS A 14 -22.82 -21.79 4.97
N ASN A 15 -22.29 -22.39 3.90
CA ASN A 15 -20.83 -22.42 3.68
C ASN A 15 -20.22 -21.03 3.55
N VAL A 16 -20.94 -20.09 2.90
CA VAL A 16 -20.52 -18.69 2.76
C VAL A 16 -20.43 -18.00 4.12
N ASP A 17 -21.38 -18.24 5.02
CA ASP A 17 -21.39 -17.64 6.36
C ASP A 17 -20.19 -18.14 7.18
N ILE A 18 -19.84 -19.43 7.04
CA ILE A 18 -18.70 -20.03 7.74
C ILE A 18 -17.37 -19.43 7.24
N LYS A 19 -17.19 -19.27 5.92
CA LYS A 19 -16.00 -18.61 5.37
C LYS A 19 -15.87 -17.17 5.86
N ALA A 20 -16.95 -16.42 5.87
CA ALA A 20 -17.00 -15.05 6.39
C ALA A 20 -16.66 -14.99 7.89
N ASP A 21 -17.18 -15.92 8.70
CA ASP A 21 -16.87 -16.03 10.13
C ASP A 21 -15.38 -16.32 10.37
N ILE A 22 -14.77 -17.24 9.57
CA ILE A 22 -13.34 -17.55 9.63
C ILE A 22 -12.51 -16.33 9.25
N ALA A 23 -12.83 -15.65 8.14
CA ALA A 23 -12.12 -14.46 7.67
C ALA A 23 -12.18 -13.33 8.71
N LYS A 24 -13.36 -13.05 9.28
CA LYS A 24 -13.54 -12.04 10.33
C LYS A 24 -12.76 -12.37 11.62
N ALA A 25 -12.73 -13.66 11.98
CA ALA A 25 -11.94 -14.10 13.12
C ALA A 25 -10.43 -13.92 12.87
N ALA A 26 -9.97 -14.25 11.65
CA ALA A 26 -8.58 -14.05 11.22
C ALA A 26 -8.18 -12.58 11.24
N GLU A 27 -8.97 -11.69 10.63
CA GLU A 27 -8.71 -10.24 10.68
C GLU A 27 -8.48 -9.74 12.10
N SER A 28 -9.37 -10.15 13.02
CA SER A 28 -9.27 -9.73 14.41
C SER A 28 -8.04 -10.29 15.14
N LEU A 29 -7.57 -11.49 14.78
CA LEU A 29 -6.35 -12.08 15.34
C LEU A 29 -5.10 -11.45 14.73
N ILE A 30 -5.10 -11.25 13.42
CA ILE A 30 -4.00 -10.63 12.67
C ILE A 30 -3.77 -9.21 13.17
N LYS A 31 -4.82 -8.39 13.32
CA LYS A 31 -4.73 -7.04 13.89
C LYS A 31 -4.12 -7.01 15.29
N LYS A 32 -4.29 -8.07 16.06
CA LYS A 32 -3.80 -8.15 17.45
C LYS A 32 -2.36 -8.63 17.56
N LYS A 33 -1.94 -9.57 16.71
CA LYS A 33 -0.68 -10.29 16.91
C LYS A 33 0.09 -10.63 15.63
N GLY A 34 -0.39 -10.17 14.48
CA GLY A 34 0.23 -10.41 13.17
C GLY A 34 -0.06 -11.80 12.59
N PHE A 35 0.39 -12.01 11.35
CA PHE A 35 0.23 -13.28 10.64
C PHE A 35 1.07 -14.41 11.26
N ALA A 36 2.34 -14.16 11.52
CA ALA A 36 3.31 -15.16 12.01
C ALA A 36 2.92 -15.79 13.35
N SER A 37 2.21 -15.05 14.20
CA SER A 37 1.86 -15.49 15.56
C SER A 37 0.44 -16.09 15.67
N MET A 38 -0.33 -16.15 14.57
CA MET A 38 -1.67 -16.71 14.61
C MET A 38 -1.63 -18.25 14.63
N LEU A 39 -2.37 -18.85 15.55
CA LEU A 39 -2.51 -20.30 15.65
C LEU A 39 -3.87 -20.75 15.10
N VAL A 40 -3.90 -21.88 14.39
CA VAL A 40 -5.14 -22.46 13.86
C VAL A 40 -6.17 -22.74 14.94
N THR A 41 -5.73 -23.17 16.12
CA THR A 41 -6.60 -23.43 17.27
C THR A 41 -7.31 -22.18 17.79
N GLU A 42 -6.62 -21.04 17.76
CA GLU A 42 -7.22 -19.75 18.15
C GLU A 42 -8.20 -19.25 17.08
N LEU A 43 -7.87 -19.43 15.81
CA LEU A 43 -8.74 -19.11 14.69
C LEU A 43 -10.06 -19.87 14.76
N ILE A 44 -9.98 -21.20 14.93
CA ILE A 44 -11.13 -22.10 15.08
C ILE A 44 -12.00 -21.68 16.28
N LYS A 45 -11.37 -21.45 17.45
CA LYS A 45 -12.07 -21.01 18.66
C LYS A 45 -12.77 -19.66 18.45
N LYS A 46 -12.09 -18.72 17.83
CA LYS A 46 -12.64 -17.38 17.60
C LYS A 46 -13.73 -17.36 16.55
N ALA A 47 -13.62 -18.15 15.51
CA ALA A 47 -14.66 -18.34 14.49
C ALA A 47 -15.87 -19.15 15.02
N ARG A 48 -15.76 -19.75 16.20
CA ARG A 48 -16.79 -20.60 16.82
C ARG A 48 -17.21 -21.75 15.90
N ILE A 49 -16.24 -22.43 15.35
CA ILE A 49 -16.42 -23.62 14.49
C ILE A 49 -15.73 -24.84 15.10
N GLU A 50 -16.15 -26.02 14.67
CA GLU A 50 -15.47 -27.27 15.02
C GLU A 50 -14.20 -27.44 14.16
N PRO A 51 -13.13 -28.08 14.69
CA PRO A 51 -11.89 -28.30 13.94
C PRO A 51 -12.12 -28.95 12.57
N LEU A 52 -12.99 -29.95 12.49
CA LEU A 52 -13.34 -30.61 11.24
C LEU A 52 -13.89 -29.64 10.20
N VAL A 53 -14.59 -28.57 10.62
CA VAL A 53 -15.16 -27.57 9.72
C VAL A 53 -14.06 -26.74 9.06
N PHE A 54 -12.97 -26.47 9.77
CA PHE A 54 -11.79 -25.81 9.22
C PHE A 54 -11.04 -26.75 8.26
N TYR A 55 -10.65 -27.95 8.73
CA TYR A 55 -9.84 -28.89 7.96
C TYR A 55 -10.56 -29.52 6.75
N ASN A 56 -11.88 -29.42 6.66
CA ASN A 56 -12.62 -29.73 5.42
C ASN A 56 -12.50 -28.65 4.34
N ARG A 57 -11.85 -27.51 4.62
CA ARG A 57 -11.69 -26.37 3.71
C ARG A 57 -10.25 -26.03 3.42
N TYR A 58 -9.40 -26.23 4.39
CA TYR A 58 -7.99 -25.85 4.37
C TYR A 58 -7.15 -26.97 4.98
N ASP A 59 -6.14 -27.41 4.28
CA ASP A 59 -5.26 -28.47 4.77
C ASP A 59 -4.45 -28.01 5.99
N ASN A 60 -4.10 -26.73 5.99
CA ASN A 60 -3.31 -26.10 7.05
C ASN A 60 -3.53 -24.58 7.06
N LEU A 61 -2.80 -23.89 7.94
CA LEU A 61 -2.90 -22.43 8.08
C LEU A 61 -2.33 -21.67 6.85
N SER A 62 -1.31 -22.23 6.18
CA SER A 62 -0.74 -21.61 4.98
C SER A 62 -1.73 -21.61 3.83
N ASP A 63 -2.46 -22.72 3.61
CA ASP A 63 -3.51 -22.83 2.60
C ASP A 63 -4.66 -21.82 2.88
N PHE A 64 -5.04 -21.68 4.16
CA PHE A 64 -5.98 -20.62 4.56
C PHE A 64 -5.43 -19.23 4.24
N TYR A 65 -4.16 -18.93 4.55
CA TYR A 65 -3.57 -17.63 4.27
C TYR A 65 -3.55 -17.32 2.78
N ASP A 66 -3.25 -18.31 1.94
CA ASP A 66 -3.22 -18.11 0.50
C ASP A 66 -4.59 -17.65 -0.06
N GLU A 67 -5.69 -18.24 0.43
CA GLU A 67 -7.05 -17.79 0.07
C GLU A 67 -7.37 -16.43 0.73
N PHE A 68 -7.06 -16.26 2.01
CA PHE A 68 -7.41 -15.07 2.79
C PHE A 68 -6.74 -13.80 2.24
N VAL A 69 -5.46 -13.90 1.84
CA VAL A 69 -4.68 -12.75 1.39
C VAL A 69 -5.10 -12.26 0.01
N ARG A 70 -5.76 -13.10 -0.81
CA ARG A 70 -6.21 -12.72 -2.17
C ARG A 70 -7.12 -11.50 -2.20
N GLN A 71 -7.86 -11.21 -1.16
CA GLN A 71 -8.68 -10.00 -1.06
C GLN A 71 -7.85 -8.71 -1.00
N TYR A 72 -6.54 -8.81 -0.72
CA TYR A 72 -5.61 -7.69 -0.67
C TYR A 72 -4.74 -7.57 -1.93
N ASP A 73 -4.80 -8.52 -2.87
CA ASP A 73 -3.95 -8.54 -4.06
C ASP A 73 -4.14 -7.30 -4.96
N TYR A 74 -5.32 -6.69 -4.92
CA TYR A 74 -5.69 -5.55 -5.78
C TYR A 74 -5.73 -4.20 -5.04
N TRP A 75 -5.30 -4.13 -3.77
CA TRP A 75 -5.42 -2.90 -2.98
C TRP A 75 -4.75 -1.68 -3.60
N PHE A 76 -3.61 -1.87 -4.27
CA PHE A 76 -2.91 -0.79 -4.94
C PHE A 76 -3.61 -0.38 -6.23
N LYS A 77 -4.12 -1.34 -7.00
CA LYS A 77 -4.96 -1.06 -8.17
C LYS A 77 -6.21 -0.28 -7.79
N ASP A 78 -6.83 -0.61 -6.66
CA ASP A 78 -8.01 0.11 -6.16
C ASP A 78 -7.69 1.58 -5.85
N ILE A 79 -6.50 1.87 -5.32
CA ILE A 79 -6.01 3.25 -5.14
C ILE A 79 -5.96 3.95 -6.50
N LEU A 80 -5.30 3.36 -7.48
CA LEU A 80 -5.13 3.96 -8.80
C LEU A 80 -6.45 4.23 -9.51
N THR A 81 -7.44 3.35 -9.35
CA THR A 81 -8.77 3.52 -9.98
C THR A 81 -9.61 4.62 -9.31
N GLY A 82 -9.29 5.01 -8.09
CA GLY A 82 -9.96 6.09 -7.36
C GLY A 82 -9.43 7.50 -7.65
N ILE A 83 -8.36 7.63 -8.46
CA ILE A 83 -7.74 8.93 -8.74
C ILE A 83 -8.54 9.70 -9.78
N GLU A 84 -8.95 10.92 -9.42
CA GLU A 84 -9.74 11.81 -10.28
C GLU A 84 -8.88 12.64 -11.26
N PHE A 85 -7.57 12.71 -11.05
CA PHE A 85 -6.61 13.48 -11.86
C PHE A 85 -5.88 12.59 -12.85
N PRO A 86 -5.35 13.14 -13.98
CA PRO A 86 -4.41 12.41 -14.82
C PRO A 86 -3.23 11.90 -13.98
N ALA A 87 -2.96 10.60 -14.04
CA ALA A 87 -1.94 9.97 -13.18
C ALA A 87 -0.54 10.58 -13.37
N ASP A 88 -0.23 11.07 -14.59
CA ASP A 88 1.02 11.72 -14.96
C ASP A 88 1.08 13.23 -14.62
N SER A 89 0.03 13.80 -14.00
CA SER A 89 0.02 15.18 -13.49
C SER A 89 0.60 15.28 -12.08
N GLU A 90 1.02 16.48 -11.67
CA GLU A 90 1.43 16.76 -10.28
C GLU A 90 0.34 16.38 -9.30
N ALA A 91 -0.91 16.78 -9.56
CA ALA A 91 -2.04 16.47 -8.70
C ALA A 91 -2.28 14.95 -8.60
N GLY A 92 -2.20 14.21 -9.72
CA GLY A 92 -2.30 12.77 -9.74
C GLY A 92 -1.18 12.09 -8.95
N TYR A 93 0.07 12.52 -9.16
CA TYR A 93 1.22 12.01 -8.42
C TYR A 93 1.08 12.18 -6.91
N VAL A 94 0.75 13.41 -6.48
CA VAL A 94 0.55 13.72 -5.06
C VAL A 94 -0.62 12.92 -4.47
N SER A 95 -1.72 12.77 -5.23
CA SER A 95 -2.88 11.96 -4.81
C SER A 95 -2.47 10.51 -4.58
N ILE A 96 -1.72 9.89 -5.51
CA ILE A 96 -1.21 8.51 -5.37
C ILE A 96 -0.45 8.35 -4.05
N LEU A 97 0.52 9.22 -3.78
CA LEU A 97 1.34 9.14 -2.57
C LEU A 97 0.51 9.28 -1.29
N LYS A 98 -0.43 10.23 -1.26
CA LYS A 98 -1.34 10.45 -0.13
C LYS A 98 -2.30 9.29 0.08
N ASP A 99 -2.83 8.73 -1.00
CA ASP A 99 -3.77 7.61 -0.93
C ASP A 99 -3.07 6.32 -0.49
N VAL A 100 -1.81 6.10 -0.89
CA VAL A 100 -0.97 5.01 -0.35
C VAL A 100 -0.74 5.21 1.14
N GLN A 101 -0.37 6.43 1.58
CA GLN A 101 -0.19 6.75 2.99
C GLN A 101 -1.48 6.47 3.80
N LYS A 102 -2.61 6.96 3.31
CA LYS A 102 -3.91 6.78 3.93
C LYS A 102 -4.34 5.32 3.98
N ALA A 103 -4.20 4.59 2.87
CA ALA A 103 -4.57 3.18 2.81
C ALA A 103 -3.79 2.33 3.81
N LEU A 104 -2.51 2.59 4.01
CA LEU A 104 -1.68 1.90 5.01
C LEU A 104 -2.03 2.31 6.43
N HIS A 105 -2.44 3.56 6.63
CA HIS A 105 -2.90 4.02 7.94
C HIS A 105 -4.22 3.36 8.32
N ASP A 106 -5.19 3.31 7.43
CA ASP A 106 -6.55 2.86 7.72
C ASP A 106 -6.69 1.32 7.72
N LYS A 107 -5.93 0.63 6.86
CA LYS A 107 -6.05 -0.82 6.65
C LYS A 107 -5.03 -1.61 7.47
N SER A 108 -5.29 -1.78 8.76
CA SER A 108 -4.36 -2.46 9.68
C SER A 108 -3.98 -3.89 9.28
N VAL A 109 -4.88 -4.67 8.64
CA VAL A 109 -4.53 -6.01 8.15
C VAL A 109 -3.56 -5.94 6.99
N MET A 110 -3.70 -4.94 6.10
CA MET A 110 -2.76 -4.70 5.02
C MET A 110 -1.37 -4.34 5.55
N LEU A 111 -1.32 -3.53 6.61
CA LEU A 111 -0.06 -3.20 7.28
C LEU A 111 0.60 -4.44 7.90
N GLU A 112 -0.17 -5.33 8.53
CA GLU A 112 0.34 -6.61 9.05
C GLU A 112 0.79 -7.55 7.92
N LEU A 113 0.15 -7.53 6.76
CA LEU A 113 0.59 -8.29 5.59
C LEU A 113 1.97 -7.80 5.10
N LEU A 114 2.20 -6.49 5.03
CA LEU A 114 3.51 -5.92 4.71
C LEU A 114 4.57 -6.27 5.75
N ARG A 115 4.23 -6.26 7.06
CA ARG A 115 5.14 -6.73 8.11
C ARG A 115 5.54 -8.17 7.91
N TRP A 116 4.57 -9.01 7.59
CA TRP A 116 4.79 -10.44 7.34
C TRP A 116 5.66 -10.65 6.10
N GLU A 117 5.42 -9.92 5.02
CA GLU A 117 6.20 -9.95 3.78
C GLU A 117 7.68 -9.60 4.02
N ILE A 118 7.94 -8.54 4.81
CA ILE A 118 9.32 -8.12 5.13
C ILE A 118 10.01 -9.13 6.06
N ALA A 119 9.25 -9.75 6.97
CA ALA A 119 9.80 -10.70 7.95
C ALA A 119 9.98 -12.12 7.39
N GLU A 120 9.11 -12.53 6.48
CA GLU A 120 9.06 -13.91 5.97
C GLU A 120 8.79 -13.92 4.46
N GLY A 121 9.79 -14.31 3.66
CA GLY A 121 9.67 -14.47 2.21
C GLY A 121 9.06 -15.81 1.82
N ASN A 122 7.79 -16.07 2.17
CA ASN A 122 7.06 -17.28 1.77
C ASN A 122 6.31 -17.08 0.44
N GLU A 123 5.79 -18.17 -0.16
CA GLU A 123 5.14 -18.14 -1.47
C GLU A 123 3.96 -17.15 -1.53
N THR A 124 3.15 -17.07 -0.48
CA THR A 124 2.01 -16.16 -0.41
C THR A 124 2.46 -14.71 -0.40
N THR A 125 3.46 -14.35 0.42
CA THR A 125 3.96 -12.97 0.51
C THR A 125 4.71 -12.54 -0.75
N VAL A 126 5.49 -13.42 -1.36
CA VAL A 126 6.17 -13.18 -2.64
C VAL A 126 5.14 -12.91 -3.74
N ARG A 127 4.08 -13.71 -3.82
CA ARG A 127 3.00 -13.49 -4.79
C ARG A 127 2.34 -12.11 -4.62
N THR A 128 2.00 -11.70 -3.40
CA THR A 128 1.37 -10.39 -3.16
C THR A 128 2.30 -9.24 -3.52
N ALA A 129 3.61 -9.36 -3.24
CA ALA A 129 4.62 -8.39 -3.64
C ALA A 129 4.71 -8.26 -5.16
N MET A 130 4.77 -9.39 -5.89
CA MET A 130 4.82 -9.39 -7.36
C MET A 130 3.57 -8.79 -8.00
N LEU A 131 2.38 -9.06 -7.46
CA LEU A 131 1.13 -8.48 -7.97
C LEU A 131 1.09 -6.96 -7.74
N ARG A 132 1.57 -6.49 -6.60
CA ARG A 132 1.69 -5.06 -6.32
C ARG A 132 2.64 -4.39 -7.30
N GLU A 133 3.82 -4.96 -7.54
CA GLU A 133 4.78 -4.48 -8.52
C GLU A 133 4.15 -4.40 -9.92
N MET A 134 3.49 -5.45 -10.37
CA MET A 134 2.79 -5.45 -11.66
C MET A 134 1.78 -4.30 -11.80
N HIS A 135 1.08 -3.94 -10.72
CA HIS A 135 0.11 -2.84 -10.75
C HIS A 135 0.78 -1.46 -10.77
N THR A 136 2.06 -1.34 -10.40
CA THR A 136 2.81 -0.08 -10.48
C THR A 136 3.40 0.17 -11.87
N MET A 137 3.60 -0.86 -12.69
CA MET A 137 4.28 -0.75 -13.99
C MET A 137 3.71 0.32 -14.92
N PRO A 138 2.37 0.51 -15.06
CA PRO A 138 1.84 1.58 -15.91
C PRO A 138 2.26 2.98 -15.46
N LEU A 139 2.46 3.19 -14.16
CA LEU A 139 2.96 4.47 -13.62
C LEU A 139 4.46 4.63 -13.89
N VAL A 140 5.23 3.56 -13.72
CA VAL A 140 6.67 3.54 -14.03
C VAL A 140 6.89 3.96 -15.48
N ASP A 141 6.12 3.40 -16.42
CA ASP A 141 6.20 3.73 -17.85
C ASP A 141 5.80 5.20 -18.10
N ALA A 142 4.69 5.66 -17.51
CA ALA A 142 4.18 7.02 -17.70
C ALA A 142 5.16 8.09 -17.16
N TYR A 143 5.68 7.89 -15.96
CA TYR A 143 6.64 8.83 -15.35
C TYR A 143 8.02 8.75 -15.99
N GLY A 144 8.51 7.55 -16.32
CA GLY A 144 9.78 7.38 -17.04
C GLY A 144 9.78 8.04 -18.42
N ALA A 145 8.63 8.06 -19.10
CA ALA A 145 8.47 8.79 -20.37
C ALA A 145 8.45 10.30 -20.19
N LYS A 146 7.87 10.81 -19.09
CA LYS A 146 7.69 12.25 -18.83
C LYS A 146 8.96 12.91 -18.27
N PHE A 147 9.61 12.27 -17.29
CA PHE A 147 10.77 12.82 -16.59
C PHE A 147 12.06 12.28 -17.20
N LYS A 148 12.84 13.15 -17.86
CA LYS A 148 14.04 12.73 -18.61
C LYS A 148 15.36 13.03 -17.90
N ASN A 149 15.36 14.03 -17.00
CA ASN A 149 16.57 14.51 -16.34
C ASN A 149 16.62 14.17 -14.85
N ILE A 150 15.57 13.56 -14.36
CA ILE A 150 15.46 13.11 -12.97
C ILE A 150 14.90 11.69 -12.97
N ASP A 151 15.49 10.81 -12.21
CA ASP A 151 14.97 9.45 -12.01
C ASP A 151 13.79 9.49 -11.01
N VAL A 152 12.64 9.97 -11.50
CA VAL A 152 11.42 10.08 -10.70
C VAL A 152 10.94 8.72 -10.20
N VAL A 153 11.24 7.63 -10.94
CA VAL A 153 10.84 6.28 -10.54
C VAL A 153 11.63 5.86 -9.28
N ALA A 154 12.94 6.05 -9.28
CA ALA A 154 13.76 5.76 -8.10
C ALA A 154 13.41 6.67 -6.91
N LEU A 155 13.16 7.95 -7.14
CA LEU A 155 12.70 8.87 -6.09
C LEU A 155 11.35 8.45 -5.51
N SER A 156 10.41 8.03 -6.35
CA SER A 156 9.11 7.51 -5.92
C SER A 156 9.26 6.25 -5.08
N ALA A 157 10.15 5.34 -5.49
CA ALA A 157 10.43 4.11 -4.73
C ALA A 157 10.99 4.43 -3.33
N LEU A 158 11.89 5.42 -3.21
CA LEU A 158 12.42 5.88 -1.92
C LEU A 158 11.31 6.47 -1.03
N VAL A 159 10.42 7.30 -1.61
CA VAL A 159 9.31 7.90 -0.87
C VAL A 159 8.30 6.86 -0.43
N ILE A 160 7.92 5.94 -1.31
CA ILE A 160 6.99 4.83 -0.98
C ILE A 160 7.62 3.92 0.09
N GLY A 161 8.90 3.61 -0.02
CA GLY A 161 9.63 2.89 1.01
C GLY A 161 9.61 3.62 2.37
N GLY A 162 9.77 4.94 2.35
CA GLY A 162 9.62 5.79 3.53
C GLY A 162 8.20 5.75 4.11
N ILE A 163 7.17 5.84 3.29
CA ILE A 163 5.76 5.70 3.69
C ILE A 163 5.52 4.33 4.36
N TYR A 164 6.04 3.25 3.78
CA TYR A 164 5.94 1.91 4.36
C TYR A 164 6.61 1.86 5.74
N TYR A 165 7.87 2.29 5.82
CA TYR A 165 8.62 2.29 7.07
C TYR A 165 7.92 3.07 8.18
N LEU A 166 7.47 4.29 7.89
CA LEU A 166 6.78 5.14 8.86
C LEU A 166 5.50 4.47 9.38
N ASN A 167 4.67 3.90 8.50
CA ASN A 167 3.45 3.20 8.93
C ASN A 167 3.75 1.92 9.71
N LEU A 168 4.77 1.15 9.32
CA LEU A 168 5.19 -0.06 10.03
C LEU A 168 5.73 0.25 11.44
N HIS A 169 6.27 1.45 11.63
CA HIS A 169 6.83 1.91 12.91
C HIS A 169 5.86 2.67 13.82
N ARG A 170 4.73 3.14 13.31
CA ARG A 170 3.82 4.07 14.00
C ARG A 170 3.40 3.65 15.41
N ASP A 171 3.23 2.33 15.63
CA ASP A 171 2.80 1.77 16.93
C ASP A 171 3.98 1.46 17.86
N ARG A 172 5.22 1.75 17.45
CA ARG A 172 6.44 1.42 18.20
C ARG A 172 7.15 2.65 18.72
N SER A 173 7.36 3.63 17.86
CA SER A 173 8.10 4.86 18.22
C SER A 173 7.82 5.98 17.22
N LYS A 174 8.10 7.20 17.65
CA LYS A 174 8.26 8.34 16.74
C LYS A 174 9.45 8.12 15.81
N PHE A 175 9.40 8.72 14.64
CA PHE A 175 10.52 8.77 13.72
C PHE A 175 10.82 10.25 13.38
N SER A 176 12.04 10.70 13.64
CA SER A 176 12.46 12.11 13.47
C SER A 176 11.48 13.08 14.15
N ASP A 177 11.06 12.75 15.36
CA ASP A 177 10.04 13.47 16.17
C ASP A 177 8.66 13.59 15.51
N ILE A 178 8.36 12.75 14.52
CA ILE A 178 7.04 12.63 13.91
C ILE A 178 6.35 11.40 14.50
N ASP A 179 5.17 11.63 15.09
CA ASP A 179 4.32 10.60 15.64
C ASP A 179 3.15 10.31 14.70
N LEU A 180 3.27 9.25 13.90
CA LEU A 180 2.25 8.87 12.93
C LEU A 180 0.98 8.29 13.57
N SER A 181 0.98 8.01 14.85
CA SER A 181 -0.25 7.61 15.57
C SER A 181 -1.20 8.78 15.80
N THR A 182 -0.73 10.03 15.61
CA THR A 182 -1.50 11.26 15.82
C THR A 182 -1.93 11.93 14.51
N ASP A 183 -3.07 12.62 14.53
CA ASP A 183 -3.55 13.41 13.37
C ASP A 183 -2.52 14.48 12.95
N GLN A 184 -1.80 15.08 13.91
CA GLN A 184 -0.76 16.05 13.62
C GLN A 184 0.41 15.43 12.84
N GLY A 185 0.85 14.23 13.23
CA GLY A 185 1.90 13.50 12.52
C GLY A 185 1.48 13.12 11.12
N GLN A 186 0.23 12.65 10.96
CA GLN A 186 -0.36 12.35 9.65
C GLN A 186 -0.35 13.59 8.75
N ALA A 187 -0.89 14.72 9.23
CA ALA A 187 -0.96 15.96 8.47
C ALA A 187 0.43 16.48 8.05
N ARG A 188 1.46 16.30 8.89
CA ARG A 188 2.85 16.65 8.54
C ARG A 188 3.36 15.84 7.36
N ILE A 189 3.10 14.53 7.34
CA ILE A 189 3.53 13.66 6.23
C ILE A 189 2.73 13.97 4.97
N GLU A 190 1.42 14.15 5.06
CA GLU A 190 0.59 14.53 3.90
C GLU A 190 1.04 15.85 3.26
N LYS A 191 1.40 16.83 4.10
CA LYS A 191 1.96 18.10 3.63
C LYS A 191 3.30 17.88 2.92
N ALA A 192 4.20 17.10 3.54
CA ALA A 192 5.52 16.80 2.96
C ALA A 192 5.42 16.06 1.62
N LEU A 193 4.46 15.14 1.46
CA LEU A 193 4.19 14.45 0.18
C LEU A 193 3.72 15.44 -0.90
N GLY A 194 2.90 16.43 -0.53
CA GLY A 194 2.51 17.50 -1.44
C GLY A 194 3.70 18.36 -1.86
N GLU A 195 4.52 18.80 -0.91
CA GLU A 195 5.73 19.59 -1.15
C GLU A 195 6.73 18.82 -2.02
N PHE A 196 6.90 17.52 -1.77
CA PHE A 196 7.79 16.67 -2.56
C PHE A 196 7.33 16.55 -4.03
N GLY A 197 6.04 16.32 -4.28
CA GLY A 197 5.50 16.32 -5.64
C GLY A 197 5.72 17.65 -6.35
N HIS A 198 5.42 18.76 -5.66
CA HIS A 198 5.65 20.09 -6.21
C HIS A 198 7.12 20.33 -6.59
N ILE A 199 8.06 19.97 -5.72
CA ILE A 199 9.50 20.10 -5.99
C ILE A 199 9.91 19.32 -7.24
N ILE A 200 9.45 18.07 -7.39
CA ILE A 200 9.81 17.21 -8.53
C ILE A 200 9.27 17.80 -9.84
N PHE A 201 7.99 18.20 -9.86
CA PHE A 201 7.37 18.71 -11.06
C PHE A 201 7.93 20.09 -11.44
N HIS A 202 8.18 20.96 -10.46
CA HIS A 202 8.79 22.28 -10.70
C HIS A 202 10.24 22.15 -11.19
N TYR A 203 11.02 21.21 -10.65
CA TYR A 203 12.37 20.94 -11.15
C TYR A 203 12.36 20.51 -12.61
N GLN A 204 11.45 19.64 -13.02
CA GLN A 204 11.31 19.22 -14.41
C GLN A 204 10.92 20.38 -15.33
N GLU A 205 9.96 21.21 -14.92
CA GLU A 205 9.53 22.39 -15.69
C GLU A 205 10.66 23.40 -15.86
N LEU A 206 11.42 23.67 -14.80
CA LEU A 206 12.57 24.58 -14.85
C LEU A 206 13.66 24.06 -15.81
N ASP A 207 13.93 22.77 -15.79
CA ASP A 207 14.91 22.16 -16.67
C ASP A 207 14.46 22.18 -18.15
N ASP A 208 13.20 21.90 -18.42
CA ASP A 208 12.61 22.01 -19.76
C ASP A 208 12.67 23.46 -20.28
N TYR A 209 12.41 24.45 -19.40
CA TYR A 209 12.56 25.88 -19.73
C TYR A 209 14.00 26.22 -20.05
N LYS A 210 14.97 25.85 -19.22
CA LYS A 210 16.41 26.07 -19.44
C LYS A 210 16.85 25.50 -20.79
N ARG A 211 16.43 24.26 -21.13
CA ARG A 211 16.72 23.63 -22.44
C ARG A 211 16.15 24.43 -23.60
N ALA A 212 14.89 24.82 -23.52
CA ALA A 212 14.24 25.59 -24.59
C ALA A 212 14.93 26.94 -24.82
N VAL A 213 15.41 27.59 -23.73
CA VAL A 213 16.19 28.85 -23.82
C VAL A 213 17.56 28.57 -24.45
N ALA A 214 18.26 27.50 -24.03
CA ALA A 214 19.55 27.14 -24.62
C ALA A 214 19.47 26.89 -26.13
N GLU A 215 18.44 26.16 -26.60
CA GLU A 215 18.23 25.95 -28.03
C GLU A 215 18.01 27.24 -28.81
N LYS A 216 17.20 28.16 -28.26
CA LYS A 216 16.98 29.49 -28.87
C LYS A 216 18.26 30.32 -28.92
N MET A 217 19.12 30.24 -27.89
CA MET A 217 20.41 30.93 -27.83
C MET A 217 21.38 30.37 -28.88
N LYS A 218 21.45 29.03 -29.01
CA LYS A 218 22.24 28.33 -30.03
C LYS A 218 21.80 28.73 -31.45
N ALA A 219 20.52 28.76 -31.71
CA ALA A 219 19.97 29.20 -33.00
C ALA A 219 20.34 30.65 -33.37
N LYS A 220 20.67 31.49 -32.36
CA LYS A 220 21.16 32.85 -32.56
C LYS A 220 22.70 32.96 -32.60
N GLY A 221 23.40 31.86 -32.62
CA GLY A 221 24.86 31.80 -32.73
C GLY A 221 25.62 32.08 -31.41
N ILE A 222 24.95 32.00 -30.26
CA ILE A 222 25.60 32.13 -28.96
C ILE A 222 26.41 30.89 -28.65
N SER A 223 27.63 31.01 -28.13
CA SER A 223 28.49 29.89 -27.80
C SER A 223 27.96 29.03 -26.65
N ASP A 224 28.26 27.75 -26.68
CA ASP A 224 27.84 26.81 -25.63
C ASP A 224 28.37 27.18 -24.23
N GLU A 225 29.58 27.76 -24.17
CA GLU A 225 30.18 28.25 -22.93
C GLU A 225 29.33 29.38 -22.31
N LEU A 226 28.96 30.40 -23.11
CA LEU A 226 28.15 31.49 -22.63
C LEU A 226 26.72 31.09 -22.28
N ILE A 227 26.14 30.08 -23.01
CA ILE A 227 24.86 29.51 -22.70
C ILE A 227 24.91 28.82 -21.33
N SER A 228 25.97 28.00 -21.07
CA SER A 228 26.15 27.31 -19.80
C SER A 228 26.23 28.33 -18.64
N ASP A 229 27.03 29.38 -18.79
CA ASP A 229 27.19 30.42 -17.77
C ASP A 229 25.90 31.17 -17.47
N CYS A 230 25.06 31.42 -18.50
CA CYS A 230 23.77 32.11 -18.33
C CYS A 230 22.67 31.24 -17.69
N LEU A 231 22.76 29.91 -17.78
CA LEU A 231 21.71 28.99 -17.32
C LEU A 231 22.11 28.18 -16.08
N ALA A 232 23.33 28.33 -15.59
CA ALA A 232 23.76 27.72 -14.33
C ALA A 232 23.01 28.37 -13.15
#